data_a55650abbc2b547bc35f43b4ccb1006a
#
_entry.id   a55650abbc2b547bc35f43b4ccb1006a
#
_cell.length_a   1.000
_cell.length_b   1.000
_cell.length_c   1.000
_cell.angle_alpha   90.00
_cell.angle_beta   90.00
_cell.angle_gamma   90.00
#
_symmetry.space_group_name_H-M   'P 1'
#
loop_
_entity.id
_entity.type
_entity.pdbx_description
1 polymer ?
#
loop_
_entity_poly.entity_id
_entity_poly.type
_entity_poly.pdbx_seq_one_letter_code
_entity_poly.pdbx_strand_id
1 'polypeptide(L)'
;VPGNHEYYGGGDVLANGDCWQRMICPNVGYYQNKVVRVDDTDFIISTLWSHIPPQDEYFVSRGMNDFRQIRYGEKRFTTDDFNAEHAKCLAFIKQAVLDSSADKIVVVTHHLPSYAVVAPYYKGDCLTSAFATELGDYIADSRINAWIFGHSHCNIDAQIGDTRLVCNQLGYVSHGEYNNGFDAGKHIEI
;
A
#
# COMPACT_ATOMS: atom_id res chain seq x y z
N VAL A 1 1.67 -7.03 4.92
CA VAL A 1 1.40 -5.62 5.22
C VAL A 1 -0.06 -5.48 5.66
N PRO A 2 -0.39 -4.66 6.68
CA PRO A 2 -1.77 -4.31 6.98
C PRO A 2 -2.34 -3.39 5.89
N GLY A 3 -3.60 -3.60 5.52
CA GLY A 3 -4.37 -2.68 4.70
C GLY A 3 -5.35 -1.86 5.54
N ASN A 4 -6.17 -1.04 4.88
CA ASN A 4 -7.21 -0.27 5.56
C ASN A 4 -8.25 -1.16 6.25
N HIS A 5 -8.60 -2.31 5.67
CA HIS A 5 -9.59 -3.23 6.22
C HIS A 5 -9.16 -3.88 7.54
N GLU A 6 -7.87 -4.00 7.85
CA GLU A 6 -7.38 -4.46 9.14
C GLU A 6 -7.77 -3.53 10.30
N TYR A 7 -8.16 -2.28 9.98
CA TYR A 7 -8.64 -1.29 10.96
C TYR A 7 -10.16 -1.11 10.95
N TYR A 8 -10.91 -1.83 10.10
CA TYR A 8 -12.38 -1.73 10.09
C TYR A 8 -13.00 -2.30 11.38
N GLY A 9 -14.23 -1.88 11.67
CA GLY A 9 -14.89 -2.26 12.92
C GLY A 9 -14.41 -1.48 14.16
N GLY A 10 -13.82 -0.30 13.95
CA GLY A 10 -13.34 0.57 15.03
C GLY A 10 -11.89 0.33 15.43
N GLY A 11 -11.10 -0.34 14.58
CA GLY A 11 -9.66 -0.47 14.77
C GLY A 11 -8.96 0.90 14.76
N ASP A 12 -7.98 1.05 15.62
CA ASP A 12 -7.24 2.31 15.81
C ASP A 12 -5.87 2.24 15.15
N VAL A 13 -5.61 3.14 14.21
CA VAL A 13 -4.33 3.23 13.49
C VAL A 13 -3.16 3.48 14.45
N LEU A 14 -3.40 4.22 15.53
CA LEU A 14 -2.37 4.56 16.52
C LEU A 14 -2.10 3.46 17.55
N ALA A 15 -2.93 2.41 17.62
CA ALA A 15 -2.87 1.42 18.69
C ALA A 15 -1.52 0.72 18.87
N ASN A 16 -0.77 0.55 17.78
CA ASN A 16 0.53 -0.14 17.78
C ASN A 16 1.72 0.79 17.50
N GLY A 17 1.48 2.11 17.38
CA GLY A 17 2.49 3.08 16.97
C GLY A 17 2.85 2.99 15.48
N ASP A 18 3.81 3.82 15.05
CA ASP A 18 4.15 3.98 13.63
C ASP A 18 4.92 2.78 13.04
N CYS A 19 5.56 1.98 13.88
CA CYS A 19 6.45 0.88 13.47
C CYS A 19 6.19 -0.33 14.34
N TRP A 20 5.57 -1.38 13.78
CA TRP A 20 5.20 -2.55 14.53
C TRP A 20 5.23 -3.85 13.70
N GLN A 21 5.27 -4.98 14.41
CA GLN A 21 5.07 -6.30 13.85
C GLN A 21 4.23 -7.17 14.78
N ARG A 22 3.44 -8.07 14.21
CA ARG A 22 2.66 -9.05 14.94
C ARG A 22 2.69 -10.40 14.23
N MET A 23 3.32 -11.38 14.84
CA MET A 23 3.32 -12.74 14.32
C MET A 23 1.95 -13.40 14.52
N ILE A 24 1.44 -14.03 13.47
CA ILE A 24 0.20 -14.83 13.48
C ILE A 24 0.56 -16.29 13.74
N CYS A 25 1.59 -16.77 13.06
CA CYS A 25 2.19 -18.09 13.25
C CYS A 25 3.69 -18.02 12.91
N PRO A 26 4.50 -19.07 13.08
CA PRO A 26 5.96 -18.98 12.94
C PRO A 26 6.48 -18.41 11.64
N ASN A 27 5.73 -18.53 10.54
CA ASN A 27 6.14 -18.07 9.20
C ASN A 27 5.19 -17.02 8.59
N VAL A 28 4.22 -16.49 9.37
CA VAL A 28 3.27 -15.48 8.90
C VAL A 28 3.13 -14.37 9.93
N GLY A 29 3.28 -13.14 9.50
CA GLY A 29 3.13 -11.99 10.38
C GLY A 29 2.68 -10.74 9.63
N TYR A 30 2.13 -9.79 10.37
CA TYR A 30 1.94 -8.42 9.93
C TYR A 30 3.18 -7.59 10.25
N TYR A 31 3.57 -6.75 9.30
CA TYR A 31 4.70 -5.82 9.43
C TYR A 31 4.26 -4.45 8.92
N GLN A 32 4.46 -3.42 9.74
CA GLN A 32 4.18 -2.02 9.41
C GLN A 32 5.44 -1.19 9.63
N ASN A 33 5.87 -0.48 8.60
CA ASN A 33 7.10 0.32 8.58
C ASN A 33 8.31 -0.49 9.07
N LYS A 34 8.54 -1.66 8.44
CA LYS A 34 9.62 -2.59 8.78
C LYS A 34 10.41 -2.99 7.54
N VAL A 35 11.70 -3.18 7.74
CA VAL A 35 12.58 -3.87 6.79
C VAL A 35 12.78 -5.29 7.28
N VAL A 36 12.55 -6.25 6.39
CA VAL A 36 12.80 -7.67 6.63
C VAL A 36 13.84 -8.14 5.62
N ARG A 37 15.01 -8.54 6.11
CA ARG A 37 16.07 -9.10 5.27
C ARG A 37 15.84 -10.60 5.09
N VAL A 38 15.81 -11.03 3.82
CA VAL A 38 15.84 -12.44 3.44
C VAL A 38 16.96 -12.62 2.42
N ASP A 39 17.98 -13.38 2.77
CA ASP A 39 19.19 -13.57 1.98
C ASP A 39 19.82 -12.22 1.53
N ASP A 40 19.89 -11.96 0.24
CA ASP A 40 20.45 -10.76 -0.38
C ASP A 40 19.40 -9.62 -0.60
N THR A 41 18.17 -9.84 -0.17
CA THR A 41 17.03 -8.97 -0.48
C THR A 41 16.45 -8.30 0.77
N ASP A 42 16.26 -6.98 0.72
CA ASP A 42 15.48 -6.20 1.69
C ASP A 42 14.04 -6.06 1.23
N PHE A 43 13.11 -6.59 2.05
CA PHE A 43 11.68 -6.33 1.92
C PHE A 43 11.30 -5.14 2.79
N ILE A 44 10.98 -4.01 2.18
CA ILE A 44 10.54 -2.77 2.84
C ILE A 44 9.03 -2.76 2.85
N ILE A 45 8.42 -2.93 4.03
CA ILE A 45 7.00 -3.22 4.20
C ILE A 45 6.29 -2.06 4.89
N SER A 46 5.26 -1.50 4.25
CA SER A 46 4.48 -0.37 4.77
C SER A 46 3.08 -0.34 4.16
N THR A 47 2.07 0.12 4.91
CA THR A 47 0.73 0.35 4.34
C THR A 47 0.77 1.38 3.21
N LEU A 48 1.69 2.33 3.25
CA LEU A 48 1.86 3.51 2.40
C LEU A 48 0.74 4.52 2.59
N TRP A 49 -0.55 4.07 2.68
CA TRP A 49 -1.69 4.94 2.48
C TRP A 49 -1.54 5.70 1.16
N SER A 50 -2.33 6.76 0.92
CA SER A 50 -2.16 7.61 -0.25
C SER A 50 -2.37 9.07 0.13
N HIS A 51 -2.15 10.00 -0.78
CA HIS A 51 -2.34 11.41 -0.53
C HIS A 51 -3.64 11.89 -1.16
N ILE A 52 -4.57 12.38 -0.33
CA ILE A 52 -5.84 12.94 -0.73
C ILE A 52 -5.67 14.46 -0.86
N PRO A 53 -5.71 15.02 -2.08
CA PRO A 53 -5.58 16.46 -2.27
C PRO A 53 -6.87 17.20 -1.86
N PRO A 54 -6.80 18.49 -1.50
CA PRO A 54 -7.95 19.24 -0.97
C PRO A 54 -9.22 19.21 -1.84
N GLN A 55 -9.07 19.19 -3.15
CA GLN A 55 -10.20 19.14 -4.08
C GLN A 55 -11.00 17.83 -4.02
N ASP A 56 -10.39 16.73 -3.57
CA ASP A 56 -11.01 15.41 -3.49
C ASP A 56 -11.58 15.09 -2.10
N GLU A 57 -11.16 15.82 -1.06
CA GLU A 57 -11.50 15.54 0.35
C GLU A 57 -13.00 15.37 0.59
N TYR A 58 -13.82 16.25 -0.03
CA TYR A 58 -15.27 16.21 0.15
C TYR A 58 -15.85 14.87 -0.33
N PHE A 59 -15.45 14.43 -1.51
CA PHE A 59 -15.96 13.19 -2.10
C PHE A 59 -15.37 11.97 -1.40
N VAL A 60 -14.07 11.96 -1.16
CA VAL A 60 -13.35 10.86 -0.51
C VAL A 60 -13.85 10.64 0.91
N SER A 61 -13.97 11.69 1.74
CA SER A 61 -14.43 11.55 3.13
C SER A 61 -15.87 11.00 3.24
N ARG A 62 -16.69 11.19 2.22
CA ARG A 62 -18.05 10.67 2.16
C ARG A 62 -18.16 9.33 1.44
N GLY A 63 -17.33 9.08 0.43
CA GLY A 63 -17.34 7.88 -0.39
C GLY A 63 -16.67 6.69 0.26
N MET A 64 -15.57 6.91 0.99
CA MET A 64 -14.79 5.83 1.60
C MET A 64 -15.31 5.42 2.98
N ASN A 65 -15.39 4.10 3.21
CA ASN A 65 -15.77 3.54 4.51
C ASN A 65 -14.70 3.75 5.58
N ASP A 66 -13.47 3.99 5.21
CA ASP A 66 -12.33 4.25 6.08
C ASP A 66 -12.68 5.32 7.12
N PHE A 67 -13.27 6.44 6.69
CA PHE A 67 -13.62 7.58 7.54
C PHE A 67 -14.86 7.34 8.43
N ARG A 68 -15.53 6.20 8.26
CA ARG A 68 -16.67 5.76 9.09
C ARG A 68 -16.28 4.65 10.05
N GLN A 69 -15.33 3.80 9.67
CA GLN A 69 -15.03 2.55 10.35
C GLN A 69 -13.69 2.55 11.08
N ILE A 70 -12.76 3.42 10.73
CA ILE A 70 -11.42 3.50 11.32
C ILE A 70 -11.39 4.58 12.41
N ARG A 71 -10.59 4.33 13.44
CA ARG A 71 -10.31 5.29 14.51
C ARG A 71 -8.87 5.80 14.43
N TYR A 72 -8.68 6.98 15.00
CA TYR A 72 -7.36 7.60 15.18
C TYR A 72 -7.26 8.12 16.62
N GLY A 73 -6.88 7.24 17.52
CA GLY A 73 -7.01 7.45 18.95
C GLY A 73 -8.48 7.52 19.37
N GLU A 74 -8.86 8.60 20.05
CA GLU A 74 -10.23 8.77 20.56
C GLU A 74 -11.24 9.28 19.51
N LYS A 75 -10.76 9.74 18.34
CA LYS A 75 -11.60 10.29 17.27
C LYS A 75 -11.73 9.35 16.06
N ARG A 76 -12.63 9.70 15.15
CA ARG A 76 -12.72 9.07 13.84
C ARG A 76 -11.51 9.48 12.99
N PHE A 77 -11.07 8.59 12.15
CA PHE A 77 -10.05 8.84 11.13
C PHE A 77 -10.54 9.92 10.14
N THR A 78 -9.70 10.87 9.80
CA THR A 78 -10.00 11.97 8.90
C THR A 78 -9.07 11.95 7.69
N THR A 79 -9.36 12.75 6.66
CA THR A 79 -8.48 12.93 5.50
C THR A 79 -7.12 13.51 5.87
N ASP A 80 -7.08 14.41 6.86
CA ASP A 80 -5.82 14.95 7.39
C ASP A 80 -4.98 13.86 8.08
N ASP A 81 -5.64 12.99 8.89
CA ASP A 81 -4.95 11.87 9.54
C ASP A 81 -4.44 10.86 8.50
N PHE A 82 -5.23 10.59 7.46
CA PHE A 82 -4.85 9.74 6.33
C PHE A 82 -3.60 10.26 5.62
N ASN A 83 -3.57 11.57 5.31
CA ASN A 83 -2.43 12.23 4.71
C ASN A 83 -1.19 12.25 5.63
N ALA A 84 -1.40 12.40 6.94
CA ALA A 84 -0.32 12.32 7.92
C ALA A 84 0.30 10.92 7.98
N GLU A 85 -0.53 9.86 7.97
CA GLU A 85 -0.04 8.48 7.91
C GLU A 85 0.68 8.18 6.59
N HIS A 86 0.16 8.69 5.46
CA HIS A 86 0.87 8.61 4.19
C HIS A 86 2.27 9.23 4.27
N ALA A 87 2.38 10.44 4.81
CA ALA A 87 3.66 11.13 4.94
C ALA A 87 4.67 10.34 5.76
N LYS A 88 4.24 9.74 6.89
CA LYS A 88 5.09 8.88 7.72
C LYS A 88 5.55 7.63 6.98
N CYS A 89 4.63 6.93 6.32
CA CYS A 89 4.92 5.71 5.57
C CYS A 89 5.89 5.99 4.41
N LEU A 90 5.66 7.06 3.67
CA LEU A 90 6.52 7.46 2.55
C LEU A 90 7.94 7.86 3.03
N ALA A 91 8.03 8.61 4.13
CA ALA A 91 9.31 8.97 4.73
C ALA A 91 10.08 7.71 5.15
N PHE A 92 9.41 6.74 5.79
CA PHE A 92 10.01 5.46 6.15
C PHE A 92 10.51 4.70 4.91
N ILE A 93 9.69 4.55 3.86
CA ILE A 93 10.09 3.84 2.64
C ILE A 93 11.32 4.48 2.01
N LYS A 94 11.31 5.81 1.82
CA LYS A 94 12.43 6.54 1.24
C LYS A 94 13.72 6.35 2.05
N GLN A 95 13.63 6.45 3.37
CA GLN A 95 14.79 6.28 4.25
C GLN A 95 15.30 4.83 4.21
N ALA A 96 14.41 3.84 4.25
CA ALA A 96 14.77 2.43 4.20
C ALA A 96 15.44 2.05 2.87
N VAL A 97 14.98 2.59 1.74
CA VAL A 97 15.63 2.40 0.42
C VAL A 97 17.04 3.01 0.41
N LEU A 98 17.19 4.20 0.99
CA LEU A 98 18.49 4.90 1.07
C LEU A 98 19.48 4.14 1.96
N ASP A 99 19.04 3.64 3.11
CA ASP A 99 19.87 2.96 4.10
C ASP A 99 20.17 1.50 3.75
N SER A 100 19.43 0.92 2.81
CA SER A 100 19.61 -0.48 2.45
C SER A 100 20.97 -0.76 1.85
N SER A 101 21.64 -1.77 2.37
CA SER A 101 22.87 -2.35 1.82
C SER A 101 22.64 -3.68 1.09
N ALA A 102 21.38 -4.04 0.84
CA ALA A 102 21.04 -5.25 0.11
C ALA A 102 21.38 -5.13 -1.37
N ASP A 103 21.64 -6.26 -2.01
CA ASP A 103 21.81 -6.31 -3.47
C ASP A 103 20.48 -6.04 -4.17
N LYS A 104 19.37 -6.45 -3.55
CA LYS A 104 18.01 -6.29 -4.08
C LYS A 104 17.09 -5.64 -3.06
N ILE A 105 16.16 -4.82 -3.56
CA ILE A 105 15.13 -4.17 -2.77
C ILE A 105 13.75 -4.49 -3.35
N VAL A 106 12.87 -4.98 -2.49
CA VAL A 106 11.45 -5.16 -2.78
C VAL A 106 10.64 -4.29 -1.83
N VAL A 107 9.86 -3.35 -2.36
CA VAL A 107 8.91 -2.57 -1.57
C VAL A 107 7.55 -3.27 -1.61
N VAL A 108 6.92 -3.42 -0.44
CA VAL A 108 5.60 -4.06 -0.32
C VAL A 108 4.65 -3.09 0.36
N THR A 109 3.61 -2.66 -0.36
CA THR A 109 2.61 -1.73 0.16
C THR A 109 1.19 -2.27 0.03
N HIS A 110 0.24 -1.66 0.75
CA HIS A 110 -1.18 -1.91 0.51
C HIS A 110 -1.70 -0.98 -0.59
N HIS A 111 -1.50 0.33 -0.45
CA HIS A 111 -1.94 1.31 -1.46
C HIS A 111 -1.02 1.33 -2.68
N LEU A 112 -1.58 1.80 -3.80
CA LEU A 112 -0.89 1.87 -5.09
C LEU A 112 0.16 2.99 -5.10
N PRO A 113 1.38 2.72 -5.59
CA PRO A 113 2.45 3.71 -5.57
C PRO A 113 2.44 4.69 -6.77
N SER A 114 1.57 4.48 -7.77
CA SER A 114 1.49 5.36 -8.94
C SER A 114 0.13 5.27 -9.63
N TYR A 115 -0.30 6.36 -10.24
CA TYR A 115 -1.48 6.36 -11.12
C TYR A 115 -1.28 5.55 -12.40
N ALA A 116 -0.04 5.20 -12.76
CA ALA A 116 0.24 4.29 -13.88
C ALA A 116 -0.37 2.90 -13.68
N VAL A 117 -0.48 2.46 -12.42
CA VAL A 117 -1.06 1.16 -12.04
C VAL A 117 -2.50 1.22 -11.54
N VAL A 118 -3.20 2.32 -11.76
CA VAL A 118 -4.65 2.42 -11.57
C VAL A 118 -5.35 1.83 -12.77
N ALA A 119 -6.33 0.95 -12.54
CA ALA A 119 -7.11 0.33 -13.61
C ALA A 119 -7.78 1.39 -14.50
N PRO A 120 -7.80 1.20 -15.83
CA PRO A 120 -8.28 2.23 -16.77
C PRO A 120 -9.68 2.77 -16.46
N TYR A 121 -10.58 1.91 -15.96
CA TYR A 121 -11.95 2.30 -15.63
C TYR A 121 -12.10 3.12 -14.34
N TYR A 122 -11.06 3.22 -13.53
CA TYR A 122 -11.00 4.09 -12.34
C TYR A 122 -10.23 5.39 -12.58
N LYS A 123 -9.57 5.53 -13.75
CA LYS A 123 -8.83 6.76 -14.05
C LYS A 123 -9.78 7.94 -14.15
N GLY A 124 -9.54 8.96 -13.30
CA GLY A 124 -10.37 10.16 -13.24
C GLY A 124 -11.58 10.06 -12.30
N ASP A 125 -11.76 8.95 -11.60
CA ASP A 125 -12.71 8.85 -10.49
C ASP A 125 -12.24 9.72 -9.31
N CYS A 126 -13.17 10.42 -8.66
CA CYS A 126 -12.89 11.32 -7.55
C CYS A 126 -12.39 10.60 -6.29
N LEU A 127 -12.54 9.28 -6.21
CA LEU A 127 -12.01 8.46 -5.11
C LEU A 127 -10.60 7.93 -5.38
N THR A 128 -10.07 8.08 -6.60
CA THR A 128 -8.76 7.50 -6.98
C THR A 128 -7.64 7.94 -6.06
N SER A 129 -7.69 9.18 -5.55
CA SER A 129 -6.68 9.71 -4.62
C SER A 129 -6.64 8.99 -3.26
N ALA A 130 -7.71 8.27 -2.88
CA ALA A 130 -7.72 7.41 -1.70
C ALA A 130 -7.11 6.03 -1.95
N PHE A 131 -6.83 5.67 -3.20
CA PHE A 131 -6.27 4.37 -3.57
C PHE A 131 -4.81 4.45 -4.00
N ALA A 132 -4.41 5.55 -4.64
CA ALA A 132 -3.11 5.70 -5.26
C ALA A 132 -2.46 7.05 -4.94
N THR A 133 -1.15 7.04 -4.84
CA THR A 133 -0.30 8.23 -4.79
C THR A 133 0.69 8.20 -5.93
N GLU A 134 1.12 9.37 -6.44
CA GLU A 134 2.04 9.41 -7.58
C GLU A 134 3.49 9.47 -7.12
N LEU A 135 4.19 8.36 -7.27
CA LEU A 135 5.61 8.21 -6.95
C LEU A 135 6.43 7.77 -8.18
N GLY A 136 5.89 7.91 -9.40
CA GLY A 136 6.54 7.40 -10.61
C GLY A 136 7.96 7.91 -10.81
N ASP A 137 8.20 9.21 -10.63
CA ASP A 137 9.55 9.79 -10.75
C ASP A 137 10.49 9.22 -9.68
N TYR A 138 10.03 9.13 -8.43
CA TYR A 138 10.83 8.52 -7.35
C TYR A 138 11.16 7.05 -7.65
N ILE A 139 10.19 6.29 -8.15
CA ILE A 139 10.38 4.88 -8.49
C ILE A 139 11.39 4.74 -9.62
N ALA A 140 11.25 5.55 -10.69
CA ALA A 140 12.15 5.52 -11.85
C ALA A 140 13.61 5.83 -11.49
N ASP A 141 13.83 6.74 -10.53
CA ASP A 141 15.15 7.16 -10.07
C ASP A 141 15.73 6.30 -8.94
N SER A 142 14.93 5.34 -8.42
CA SER A 142 15.33 4.49 -7.30
C SER A 142 16.07 3.23 -7.76
N ARG A 143 16.68 2.52 -6.80
CA ARG A 143 17.28 1.19 -7.01
C ARG A 143 16.33 0.05 -6.60
N ILE A 144 15.01 0.30 -6.55
CA ILE A 144 14.01 -0.70 -6.21
C ILE A 144 13.87 -1.68 -7.38
N ASN A 145 13.99 -2.98 -7.10
CA ASN A 145 13.84 -4.03 -8.11
C ASN A 145 12.36 -4.36 -8.39
N ALA A 146 11.56 -4.43 -7.32
CA ALA A 146 10.14 -4.68 -7.45
C ALA A 146 9.31 -3.91 -6.42
N TRP A 147 8.09 -3.53 -6.81
CA TRP A 147 7.09 -2.95 -5.93
C TRP A 147 5.82 -3.78 -5.97
N ILE A 148 5.50 -4.44 -4.86
CA ILE A 148 4.31 -5.27 -4.70
C ILE A 148 3.24 -4.42 -3.98
N PHE A 149 2.01 -4.40 -4.53
CA PHE A 149 0.93 -3.58 -3.98
C PHE A 149 -0.41 -4.32 -4.03
N GLY A 150 -1.44 -3.76 -3.37
CA GLY A 150 -2.78 -4.32 -3.28
C GLY A 150 -3.88 -3.29 -3.51
N HIS A 151 -4.96 -3.36 -2.72
CA HIS A 151 -6.04 -2.39 -2.53
C HIS A 151 -7.04 -2.23 -3.69
N SER A 152 -6.60 -2.22 -4.94
CA SER A 152 -7.47 -1.92 -6.11
C SER A 152 -8.33 -3.07 -6.60
N HIS A 153 -8.12 -4.28 -6.11
CA HIS A 153 -8.74 -5.55 -6.57
C HIS A 153 -8.63 -5.79 -8.09
N CYS A 154 -7.68 -5.13 -8.74
CA CYS A 154 -7.38 -5.29 -10.15
C CYS A 154 -5.93 -5.71 -10.33
N ASN A 155 -5.69 -6.82 -11.02
CA ASN A 155 -4.35 -7.35 -11.18
C ASN A 155 -3.63 -6.67 -12.34
N ILE A 156 -2.51 -6.06 -12.04
CA ILE A 156 -1.66 -5.29 -12.95
C ILE A 156 -0.22 -5.74 -12.79
N ASP A 157 0.49 -5.80 -13.90
CA ASP A 157 1.91 -6.05 -13.98
C ASP A 157 2.48 -4.97 -14.94
N ALA A 158 3.29 -4.08 -14.42
CA ALA A 158 3.79 -2.90 -15.13
C ALA A 158 5.26 -2.65 -14.77
N GLN A 159 5.89 -1.69 -15.47
CA GLN A 159 7.26 -1.29 -15.21
C GLN A 159 7.37 0.24 -15.21
N ILE A 160 8.11 0.78 -14.25
CA ILE A 160 8.52 2.19 -14.18
C ILE A 160 10.03 2.23 -13.98
N GLY A 161 10.77 2.79 -14.95
CA GLY A 161 12.23 2.66 -14.97
C GLY A 161 12.63 1.20 -14.95
N ASP A 162 13.51 0.81 -14.04
CA ASP A 162 13.96 -0.58 -13.86
C ASP A 162 13.12 -1.34 -12.82
N THR A 163 12.15 -0.68 -12.16
CA THR A 163 11.31 -1.28 -11.14
C THR A 163 10.09 -1.98 -11.74
N ARG A 164 9.88 -3.26 -11.42
CA ARG A 164 8.65 -3.99 -11.75
C ARG A 164 7.58 -3.72 -10.69
N LEU A 165 6.40 -3.25 -11.11
CA LEU A 165 5.23 -3.03 -10.26
C LEU A 165 4.22 -4.15 -10.47
N VAL A 166 3.86 -4.87 -9.41
CA VAL A 166 3.04 -6.06 -9.55
C VAL A 166 2.05 -6.21 -8.39
N CYS A 167 0.87 -6.70 -8.72
CA CYS A 167 -0.09 -7.16 -7.73
C CYS A 167 -0.72 -8.50 -8.15
N ASN A 168 -1.27 -9.23 -7.18
CA ASN A 168 -1.97 -10.49 -7.40
C ASN A 168 -3.07 -10.64 -6.34
N GLN A 169 -4.18 -9.96 -6.58
CA GLN A 169 -5.26 -9.78 -5.64
C GLN A 169 -6.42 -10.72 -5.98
N LEU A 170 -6.92 -11.44 -4.97
CA LEU A 170 -8.12 -12.27 -5.11
C LEU A 170 -9.39 -11.42 -5.22
N GLY A 171 -9.42 -10.28 -4.53
CA GLY A 171 -10.59 -9.42 -4.43
C GLY A 171 -11.72 -10.03 -3.58
N TYR A 172 -12.89 -9.43 -3.64
CA TYR A 172 -14.07 -9.94 -2.93
C TYR A 172 -14.71 -11.10 -3.67
N VAL A 173 -14.55 -12.31 -3.13
CA VAL A 173 -15.11 -13.54 -3.70
C VAL A 173 -16.65 -13.45 -3.85
N SER A 174 -17.33 -12.86 -2.87
CA SER A 174 -18.79 -12.64 -2.90
C SER A 174 -19.27 -11.71 -4.03
N HIS A 175 -18.38 -10.88 -4.56
CA HIS A 175 -18.66 -9.97 -5.69
C HIS A 175 -18.15 -10.52 -7.04
N GLY A 176 -17.60 -11.74 -7.06
CA GLY A 176 -17.08 -12.36 -8.27
C GLY A 176 -15.72 -11.81 -8.72
N GLU A 177 -15.04 -11.03 -7.89
CA GLU A 177 -13.78 -10.38 -8.23
C GLU A 177 -12.62 -11.37 -8.43
N TYR A 178 -12.75 -12.62 -7.98
CA TYR A 178 -11.77 -13.70 -8.23
C TYR A 178 -11.53 -13.98 -9.72
N ASN A 179 -12.40 -13.48 -10.61
CA ASN A 179 -12.23 -13.58 -12.07
C ASN A 179 -11.29 -12.46 -12.63
N ASN A 180 -10.63 -11.70 -11.79
CA ASN A 180 -9.76 -10.57 -12.15
C ASN A 180 -8.35 -10.97 -12.62
N GLY A 181 -8.10 -12.26 -12.88
CA GLY A 181 -6.79 -12.79 -13.26
C GLY A 181 -5.90 -13.16 -12.06
N PHE A 182 -6.49 -13.39 -10.89
CA PHE A 182 -5.76 -13.95 -9.75
C PHE A 182 -5.14 -15.30 -10.08
N ASP A 183 -3.87 -15.48 -9.75
CA ASP A 183 -3.12 -16.73 -9.93
C ASP A 183 -2.45 -17.12 -8.61
N ALA A 184 -2.89 -18.20 -8.00
CA ALA A 184 -2.33 -18.72 -6.75
C ALA A 184 -0.85 -19.16 -6.88
N GLY A 185 -0.37 -19.41 -8.10
CA GLY A 185 1.01 -19.76 -8.41
C GLY A 185 1.88 -18.58 -8.85
N LYS A 186 1.34 -17.34 -8.85
CA LYS A 186 2.10 -16.17 -9.33
C LYS A 186 3.36 -15.96 -8.51
N HIS A 187 4.47 -15.84 -9.21
CA HIS A 187 5.78 -15.50 -8.66
C HIS A 187 6.45 -14.43 -9.52
N ILE A 188 7.42 -13.77 -8.96
CA ILE A 188 8.29 -12.81 -9.66
C ILE A 188 9.75 -13.21 -9.43
N GLU A 189 10.56 -13.04 -10.46
CA GLU A 189 12.00 -13.10 -10.38
C GLU A 189 12.54 -11.67 -10.26
N ILE A 190 13.49 -11.45 -9.38
CA ILE A 190 14.11 -10.15 -9.08
C ILE A 190 15.63 -10.24 -9.11
#